data_ec19360c6c28c149f17bfdcb61298db0
#
_entry.id   ec19360c6c28c149f17bfdcb61298db0
#
_cell.length_a   1.000
_cell.length_b   1.000
_cell.length_c   1.000
_cell.angle_alpha   90.00
_cell.angle_beta   90.00
_cell.angle_gamma   90.00
#
_symmetry.space_group_name_H-M   'P 1'
#
loop_
_entity.id
_entity.type
_entity.pdbx_description
1 polymer ?
#
loop_
_entity_poly.entity_id
_entity_poly.type
_entity_poly.pdbx_seq_one_letter_code
_entity_poly.pdbx_strand_id
1 'polypeptide(L)'
;ERLCVRPTSETLFCEHYANIIHSYRDLPKLYNQWVSVVRWEKTTRPFLRSREFLWQEGHTIHATAQEAIEETEKMLNVYADFCKDALAMPVVKGAKTESDKFAGAETTYAIEALMHDGKALQAGTSHYFGDGFAKAFGIEYTDKENKRVNPFQTSWGTTTRLIGAVIMTHGDNNGLVLPPAVAPVQAVIVPVAQHKEGVLEKAAELKDRLAKSGIRVKLDDSDNSPGWKFAQYEMKGVPVRVEIGPKDIENNQCVMVT
;
A
#
# COMPACT_ATOMS: atom_id res chain seq x y z
N GLU A 1 -20.25 -23.98 -18.77
CA GLU A 1 -19.64 -22.67 -19.01
C GLU A 1 -18.14 -22.73 -18.65
N ARG A 2 -17.32 -22.02 -19.45
CA ARG A 2 -15.92 -21.85 -19.13
C ARG A 2 -15.74 -20.59 -18.32
N LEU A 3 -15.07 -20.69 -17.18
CA LEU A 3 -14.69 -19.54 -16.34
C LEU A 3 -13.23 -19.22 -16.59
N CYS A 4 -12.90 -17.92 -16.60
CA CYS A 4 -11.55 -17.43 -16.68
C CYS A 4 -11.27 -16.55 -15.46
N VAL A 5 -10.18 -16.82 -14.75
CA VAL A 5 -9.72 -15.93 -13.69
C VAL A 5 -8.90 -14.80 -14.29
N ARG A 6 -9.18 -13.57 -13.91
CA ARG A 6 -8.51 -12.39 -14.45
C ARG A 6 -7.07 -12.26 -13.94
N PRO A 7 -6.10 -12.01 -14.82
CA PRO A 7 -4.74 -11.65 -14.44
C PRO A 7 -4.56 -10.14 -14.23
N THR A 8 -5.50 -9.34 -14.74
CA THR A 8 -5.62 -7.89 -14.69
C THR A 8 -6.98 -7.51 -15.26
N SER A 9 -7.42 -6.27 -15.16
CA SER A 9 -8.81 -5.90 -15.48
C SER A 9 -8.97 -4.92 -16.64
N GLU A 10 -7.92 -4.51 -17.36
CA GLU A 10 -7.99 -3.54 -18.45
C GLU A 10 -9.05 -3.93 -19.49
N THR A 11 -9.01 -5.17 -19.97
CA THR A 11 -9.93 -5.65 -20.99
C THR A 11 -11.38 -5.76 -20.49
N LEU A 12 -11.58 -6.08 -19.21
CA LEU A 12 -12.91 -6.11 -18.59
C LEU A 12 -13.51 -4.70 -18.49
N PHE A 13 -12.69 -3.71 -18.12
CA PHE A 13 -13.12 -2.32 -18.10
C PHE A 13 -13.37 -1.77 -19.51
N CYS A 14 -12.57 -2.16 -20.50
CA CYS A 14 -12.82 -1.77 -21.88
C CYS A 14 -14.18 -2.28 -22.38
N GLU A 15 -14.53 -3.53 -22.13
CA GLU A 15 -15.84 -4.09 -22.43
C GLU A 15 -16.96 -3.32 -21.74
N HIS A 16 -16.78 -3.00 -20.47
CA HIS A 16 -17.74 -2.20 -19.71
C HIS A 16 -17.88 -0.79 -20.28
N TYR A 17 -16.78 -0.12 -20.58
CA TYR A 17 -16.78 1.24 -21.13
C TYR A 17 -17.46 1.30 -22.52
N ALA A 18 -17.30 0.29 -23.37
CA ALA A 18 -17.98 0.21 -24.65
C ALA A 18 -19.51 0.26 -24.50
N ASN A 19 -20.02 -0.22 -23.38
CA ASN A 19 -21.46 -0.24 -23.09
C ASN A 19 -22.00 1.02 -22.41
N ILE A 20 -21.15 1.86 -21.83
CA ILE A 20 -21.63 3.00 -21.02
C ILE A 20 -21.13 4.38 -21.47
N ILE A 21 -20.12 4.43 -22.37
CA ILE A 21 -19.56 5.70 -22.86
C ILE A 21 -20.12 5.97 -24.26
N HIS A 22 -20.97 6.97 -24.37
CA HIS A 22 -21.64 7.34 -25.63
C HIS A 22 -21.56 8.83 -25.95
N SER A 23 -21.33 9.67 -24.95
CA SER A 23 -21.33 11.13 -25.06
C SER A 23 -20.17 11.73 -24.25
N TYR A 24 -19.69 12.90 -24.66
CA TYR A 24 -18.71 13.66 -23.87
C TYR A 24 -19.15 13.93 -22.43
N ARG A 25 -20.46 13.87 -22.13
CA ARG A 25 -21.02 14.02 -20.78
C ARG A 25 -20.76 12.81 -19.89
N ASP A 26 -20.43 11.66 -20.47
CA ASP A 26 -20.09 10.45 -19.73
C ASP A 26 -18.67 10.44 -19.23
N LEU A 27 -17.84 11.37 -19.70
CA LEU A 27 -16.42 11.49 -19.40
C LEU A 27 -16.11 12.66 -18.45
N PRO A 28 -15.07 12.55 -17.58
CA PRO A 28 -14.29 11.32 -17.37
C PRO A 28 -15.04 10.31 -16.50
N LYS A 29 -14.67 9.02 -16.63
CA LYS A 29 -15.02 7.98 -15.64
C LYS A 29 -13.77 7.53 -14.91
N LEU A 30 -13.86 7.50 -13.59
CA LEU A 30 -12.77 7.12 -12.70
C LEU A 30 -13.27 5.96 -11.85
N TYR A 31 -12.79 4.75 -12.15
CA TYR A 31 -13.12 3.56 -11.38
C TYR A 31 -11.91 3.05 -10.63
N ASN A 32 -12.16 2.55 -9.44
CA ASN A 32 -11.17 1.90 -8.59
C ASN A 32 -11.80 0.67 -7.95
N GLN A 33 -11.02 -0.37 -7.79
CA GLN A 33 -11.45 -1.58 -7.08
C GLN A 33 -10.34 -2.16 -6.21
N TRP A 34 -10.77 -2.77 -5.10
CA TRP A 34 -9.95 -3.56 -4.21
C TRP A 34 -10.30 -5.03 -4.44
N VAL A 35 -9.43 -5.77 -5.08
CA VAL A 35 -9.74 -7.11 -5.60
C VAL A 35 -8.51 -8.00 -5.59
N SER A 36 -8.70 -9.29 -5.88
CA SER A 36 -7.62 -10.21 -6.20
C SER A 36 -7.52 -10.48 -7.69
N VAL A 37 -6.32 -10.84 -8.12
CA VAL A 37 -6.03 -11.38 -9.45
C VAL A 37 -5.16 -12.62 -9.32
N VAL A 38 -5.21 -13.47 -10.35
CA VAL A 38 -4.44 -14.72 -10.40
C VAL A 38 -3.49 -14.68 -11.58
N ARG A 39 -2.20 -14.89 -11.31
CA ARG A 39 -1.15 -14.98 -12.34
C ARG A 39 -0.36 -16.25 -12.15
N TRP A 40 -0.04 -16.91 -13.27
CA TRP A 40 0.83 -18.07 -13.21
C TRP A 40 2.25 -17.63 -12.85
N GLU A 41 2.76 -18.17 -11.75
CA GLU A 41 4.14 -17.97 -11.32
C GLU A 41 4.81 -19.32 -11.08
N LYS A 42 5.96 -19.54 -11.74
CA LYS A 42 6.74 -20.76 -11.56
C LYS A 42 7.36 -20.81 -10.16
N THR A 43 7.89 -19.68 -9.69
CA THR A 43 8.53 -19.55 -8.38
C THR A 43 7.88 -18.42 -7.61
N THR A 44 7.39 -18.73 -6.43
CA THR A 44 6.74 -17.74 -5.54
C THR A 44 7.70 -17.28 -4.44
N ARG A 45 7.47 -16.05 -3.96
CA ARG A 45 8.12 -15.47 -2.77
C ARG A 45 7.06 -14.75 -1.96
N PRO A 46 7.01 -14.92 -0.63
CA PRO A 46 6.01 -14.25 0.21
C PRO A 46 5.92 -12.76 -0.09
N PHE A 47 4.70 -12.26 -0.24
CA PHE A 47 4.33 -10.88 -0.60
C PHE A 47 4.87 -10.36 -1.94
N LEU A 48 6.04 -10.79 -2.40
CA LEU A 48 6.69 -10.25 -3.60
C LEU A 48 6.15 -10.85 -4.89
N ARG A 49 5.93 -12.17 -4.90
CA ARG A 49 5.38 -12.93 -6.03
C ARG A 49 4.51 -14.06 -5.52
N SER A 50 3.21 -13.90 -5.63
CA SER A 50 2.19 -14.91 -5.33
C SER A 50 1.39 -15.22 -6.57
N ARG A 51 0.81 -16.41 -6.65
CA ARG A 51 -0.08 -16.79 -7.76
C ARG A 51 -1.41 -16.05 -7.69
N GLU A 52 -1.92 -15.82 -6.50
CA GLU A 52 -3.03 -14.93 -6.22
C GLU A 52 -2.56 -13.84 -5.27
N PHE A 53 -2.95 -12.60 -5.51
CA PHE A 53 -2.62 -11.48 -4.65
C PHE A 53 -3.71 -10.43 -4.65
N LEU A 54 -3.82 -9.74 -3.53
CA LEU A 54 -4.71 -8.60 -3.36
C LEU A 54 -4.02 -7.35 -3.88
N TRP A 55 -4.80 -6.50 -4.53
CA TRP A 55 -4.33 -5.22 -5.00
C TRP A 55 -5.44 -4.17 -5.04
N GLN A 56 -5.03 -2.94 -5.19
CA GLN A 56 -5.84 -1.86 -5.65
C GLN A 56 -5.49 -1.62 -7.12
N GLU A 57 -6.48 -1.52 -7.98
CA GLU A 57 -6.33 -1.10 -9.37
C GLU A 57 -7.37 -0.05 -9.73
N GLY A 58 -6.91 0.98 -10.43
CA GLY A 58 -7.77 1.99 -11.01
C GLY A 58 -7.76 1.91 -12.53
N HIS A 59 -8.90 2.20 -13.11
CA HIS A 59 -9.11 2.23 -14.56
C HIS A 59 -9.91 3.49 -14.87
N THR A 60 -9.36 4.34 -15.71
CA THR A 60 -9.98 5.62 -16.01
C THR A 60 -10.06 5.87 -17.50
N ILE A 61 -11.03 6.69 -17.92
CA ILE A 61 -11.27 7.03 -19.31
C ILE A 61 -11.62 8.51 -19.42
N HIS A 62 -11.01 9.20 -20.37
CA HIS A 62 -10.99 10.65 -20.48
C HIS A 62 -11.28 11.11 -21.90
N ALA A 63 -11.76 12.36 -22.03
CA ALA A 63 -12.03 12.95 -23.33
C ALA A 63 -10.78 13.35 -24.09
N THR A 64 -9.70 13.72 -23.37
CA THR A 64 -8.47 14.20 -24.00
C THR A 64 -7.24 13.42 -23.53
N ALA A 65 -6.21 13.39 -24.37
CA ALA A 65 -4.92 12.81 -24.01
C ALA A 65 -4.31 13.52 -22.80
N GLN A 66 -4.44 14.86 -22.74
CA GLN A 66 -3.89 15.65 -21.66
C GLN A 66 -4.50 15.27 -20.31
N GLU A 67 -5.83 15.15 -20.21
CA GLU A 67 -6.52 14.70 -18.99
C GLU A 67 -6.04 13.31 -18.53
N ALA A 68 -5.86 12.38 -19.47
CA ALA A 68 -5.40 11.03 -19.17
C ALA A 68 -3.93 11.01 -18.70
N ILE A 69 -3.06 11.83 -19.30
CA ILE A 69 -1.66 11.98 -18.87
C ILE A 69 -1.58 12.56 -17.46
N GLU A 70 -2.34 13.62 -17.20
CA GLU A 70 -2.41 14.26 -15.87
C GLU A 70 -2.90 13.28 -14.79
N GLU A 71 -3.90 12.44 -15.08
CA GLU A 71 -4.36 11.41 -14.15
C GLU A 71 -3.29 10.33 -13.93
N THR A 72 -2.57 9.93 -14.99
CA THR A 72 -1.46 8.97 -14.90
C THR A 72 -0.35 9.48 -13.97
N GLU A 73 0.06 10.73 -14.13
CA GLU A 73 1.10 11.36 -13.31
C GLU A 73 0.62 11.61 -11.87
N LYS A 74 -0.60 12.06 -11.71
CA LYS A 74 -1.25 12.26 -10.40
C LYS A 74 -1.22 10.98 -9.58
N MET A 75 -1.63 9.85 -10.15
CA MET A 75 -1.68 8.59 -9.41
C MET A 75 -0.29 8.03 -9.12
N LEU A 76 0.69 8.24 -9.99
CA LEU A 76 2.08 7.95 -9.69
C LEU A 76 2.56 8.72 -8.44
N ASN A 77 2.21 10.01 -8.35
CA ASN A 77 2.55 10.85 -7.20
C ASN A 77 1.83 10.39 -5.92
N VAL A 78 0.54 10.05 -5.99
CA VAL A 78 -0.21 9.50 -4.84
C VAL A 78 0.48 8.25 -4.28
N TYR A 79 0.93 7.34 -5.14
CA TYR A 79 1.66 6.15 -4.69
C TYR A 79 3.03 6.49 -4.07
N ALA A 80 3.75 7.43 -4.66
CA ALA A 80 5.04 7.87 -4.12
C ALA A 80 4.88 8.55 -2.75
N ASP A 81 3.89 9.42 -2.59
CA ASP A 81 3.58 10.10 -1.34
C ASP A 81 3.13 9.09 -0.26
N PHE A 82 2.28 8.12 -0.63
CA PHE A 82 1.90 7.04 0.28
C PHE A 82 3.12 6.23 0.76
N CYS A 83 4.02 5.85 -0.13
CA CYS A 83 5.25 5.14 0.25
C CYS A 83 6.11 5.98 1.19
N LYS A 84 6.28 7.26 0.91
CA LYS A 84 7.07 8.17 1.74
C LYS A 84 6.41 8.45 3.09
N ASP A 85 5.15 8.88 3.09
CA ASP A 85 4.51 9.47 4.27
C ASP A 85 3.92 8.42 5.22
N ALA A 86 3.37 7.32 4.66
CA ALA A 86 2.80 6.24 5.46
C ALA A 86 3.78 5.09 5.71
N LEU A 87 4.56 4.70 4.70
CA LEU A 87 5.47 3.56 4.79
C LEU A 87 6.90 3.95 5.17
N ALA A 88 7.22 5.25 5.27
CA ALA A 88 8.57 5.78 5.49
C ALA A 88 9.60 5.18 4.50
N MET A 89 9.16 4.87 3.29
CA MET A 89 9.92 4.19 2.25
C MET A 89 10.15 5.13 1.08
N PRO A 90 11.36 5.69 0.91
CA PRO A 90 11.69 6.51 -0.24
C PRO A 90 11.60 5.71 -1.53
N VAL A 91 11.05 6.30 -2.57
CA VAL A 91 10.93 5.70 -3.90
C VAL A 91 11.42 6.65 -4.99
N VAL A 92 11.92 6.07 -6.08
CA VAL A 92 12.27 6.79 -7.30
C VAL A 92 11.16 6.60 -8.31
N LYS A 93 10.69 7.71 -8.89
CA LYS A 93 9.72 7.71 -9.99
C LYS A 93 10.46 7.71 -11.32
N GLY A 94 9.99 6.90 -12.27
CA GLY A 94 10.59 6.84 -13.60
C GLY A 94 9.67 6.22 -14.65
N ALA A 95 9.97 6.49 -15.91
CA ALA A 95 9.33 5.83 -17.03
C ALA A 95 10.04 4.50 -17.32
N LYS A 96 9.27 3.47 -17.61
CA LYS A 96 9.77 2.17 -18.09
C LYS A 96 10.30 2.29 -19.52
N THR A 97 11.30 1.48 -19.84
CA THR A 97 11.79 1.34 -21.21
C THR A 97 10.73 0.69 -22.11
N GLU A 98 10.91 0.80 -23.42
CA GLU A 98 10.02 0.17 -24.40
C GLU A 98 9.87 -1.34 -24.20
N SER A 99 10.95 -2.02 -23.77
CA SER A 99 10.94 -3.47 -23.52
C SER A 99 10.19 -3.87 -22.25
N ASP A 100 10.06 -2.95 -21.28
CA ASP A 100 9.56 -3.26 -19.93
C ASP A 100 8.20 -2.62 -19.64
N LYS A 101 7.70 -1.77 -20.54
CA LYS A 101 6.40 -1.14 -20.39
C LYS A 101 5.26 -2.16 -20.48
N PHE A 102 4.13 -1.84 -19.88
CA PHE A 102 2.93 -2.66 -19.93
C PHE A 102 2.47 -2.83 -21.39
N ALA A 103 2.09 -4.05 -21.76
CA ALA A 103 1.64 -4.37 -23.11
C ALA A 103 0.38 -3.54 -23.47
N GLY A 104 0.46 -2.78 -24.56
CA GLY A 104 -0.60 -1.88 -25.02
C GLY A 104 -0.55 -0.47 -24.43
N ALA A 105 0.33 -0.20 -23.46
CA ALA A 105 0.53 1.17 -22.98
C ALA A 105 1.44 1.96 -23.92
N GLU A 106 1.13 3.23 -24.15
CA GLU A 106 2.07 4.17 -24.78
C GLU A 106 3.19 4.52 -23.83
N THR A 107 2.86 4.76 -22.54
CA THR A 107 3.84 5.02 -21.48
C THR A 107 3.46 4.28 -20.22
N THR A 108 4.47 3.68 -19.58
CA THR A 108 4.35 3.10 -18.25
C THR A 108 5.31 3.80 -17.30
N TYR A 109 4.77 4.38 -16.24
CA TYR A 109 5.55 4.88 -15.12
C TYR A 109 5.55 3.86 -13.98
N ALA A 110 6.62 3.87 -13.19
CA ALA A 110 6.75 3.06 -12.00
C ALA A 110 7.35 3.87 -10.85
N ILE A 111 7.06 3.44 -9.63
CA ILE A 111 7.82 3.80 -8.45
C ILE A 111 8.62 2.60 -8.00
N GLU A 112 9.88 2.80 -7.68
CA GLU A 112 10.80 1.73 -7.26
C GLU A 112 11.52 2.12 -5.98
N ALA A 113 11.56 1.18 -5.01
CA ALA A 113 12.28 1.33 -3.76
C ALA A 113 13.62 0.57 -3.83
N LEU A 114 14.66 1.15 -3.23
CA LEU A 114 15.95 0.50 -3.13
C LEU A 114 15.96 -0.44 -1.90
N MET A 115 16.28 -1.70 -2.13
CA MET A 115 16.38 -2.71 -1.07
C MET A 115 17.82 -2.81 -0.54
N HIS A 116 17.99 -3.41 0.64
CA HIS A 116 19.29 -3.54 1.30
C HIS A 116 20.33 -4.32 0.48
N ASP A 117 19.89 -5.20 -0.41
CA ASP A 117 20.76 -5.94 -1.33
C ASP A 117 21.16 -5.15 -2.58
N GLY A 118 20.82 -3.87 -2.65
CA GLY A 118 21.12 -2.98 -3.77
C GLY A 118 20.19 -3.14 -4.98
N LYS A 119 19.15 -3.97 -4.90
CA LYS A 119 18.19 -4.14 -5.97
C LYS A 119 17.00 -3.20 -5.84
N ALA A 120 16.46 -2.77 -6.98
CA ALA A 120 15.23 -2.03 -7.02
C ALA A 120 14.01 -2.96 -6.93
N LEU A 121 13.03 -2.58 -6.12
CA LEU A 121 11.73 -3.25 -6.04
C LEU A 121 10.64 -2.32 -6.56
N GLN A 122 9.95 -2.75 -7.62
CA GLN A 122 8.78 -2.03 -8.13
C GLN A 122 7.65 -2.06 -7.10
N ALA A 123 7.21 -0.89 -6.67
CA ALA A 123 6.22 -0.70 -5.61
C ALA A 123 4.84 -0.27 -6.12
N GLY A 124 4.76 0.30 -7.31
CA GLY A 124 3.52 0.69 -7.96
C GLY A 124 3.75 1.08 -9.41
N THR A 125 2.70 1.07 -10.22
CA THR A 125 2.74 1.47 -11.65
C THR A 125 1.56 2.35 -12.01
N SER A 126 1.76 3.19 -13.01
CA SER A 126 0.73 3.99 -13.64
C SER A 126 0.95 4.02 -15.15
N HIS A 127 -0.10 3.71 -15.91
CA HIS A 127 -0.04 3.47 -17.35
C HIS A 127 -0.91 4.47 -18.11
N TYR A 128 -0.38 5.04 -19.16
CA TYR A 128 -1.11 5.79 -20.17
C TYR A 128 -1.24 4.94 -21.43
N PHE A 129 -2.46 4.70 -21.89
CA PHE A 129 -2.75 3.83 -23.03
C PHE A 129 -3.02 4.58 -24.33
N GLY A 130 -3.07 5.91 -24.29
CA GLY A 130 -3.59 6.65 -25.42
C GLY A 130 -5.04 6.25 -25.72
N ASP A 131 -5.36 6.15 -26.99
CA ASP A 131 -6.66 5.66 -27.48
C ASP A 131 -6.61 4.22 -28.05
N GLY A 132 -5.48 3.54 -27.89
CA GLY A 132 -5.25 2.22 -28.49
C GLY A 132 -6.26 1.17 -28.04
N PHE A 133 -6.52 1.03 -26.74
CA PHE A 133 -7.55 0.11 -26.26
C PHE A 133 -8.96 0.55 -26.66
N ALA A 134 -9.24 1.86 -26.66
CA ALA A 134 -10.54 2.36 -27.09
C ALA A 134 -10.84 1.96 -28.54
N LYS A 135 -9.87 2.10 -29.44
CA LYS A 135 -9.97 1.65 -30.83
C LYS A 135 -10.16 0.13 -30.93
N ALA A 136 -9.38 -0.64 -30.19
CA ALA A 136 -9.43 -2.10 -30.23
C ALA A 136 -10.76 -2.67 -29.72
N PHE A 137 -11.41 -2.01 -28.75
CA PHE A 137 -12.69 -2.43 -28.15
C PHE A 137 -13.89 -1.66 -28.69
N GLY A 138 -13.71 -0.78 -29.70
CA GLY A 138 -14.78 -0.03 -30.31
C GLY A 138 -15.44 0.97 -29.35
N ILE A 139 -14.67 1.52 -28.41
CA ILE A 139 -15.16 2.55 -27.49
C ILE A 139 -15.13 3.89 -28.20
N GLU A 140 -16.29 4.42 -28.51
CA GLU A 140 -16.47 5.71 -29.18
C GLU A 140 -17.54 6.53 -28.49
N TYR A 141 -17.36 7.85 -28.47
CA TYR A 141 -18.36 8.78 -27.96
C TYR A 141 -18.57 9.95 -28.93
N THR A 142 -19.70 10.61 -28.80
CA THR A 142 -19.98 11.84 -29.52
C THR A 142 -19.43 13.03 -28.74
N ASP A 143 -18.50 13.78 -29.34
CA ASP A 143 -17.91 14.98 -28.75
C ASP A 143 -18.85 16.20 -28.79
N LYS A 144 -18.37 17.35 -28.35
CA LYS A 144 -19.11 18.62 -28.31
C LYS A 144 -19.44 19.16 -29.72
N GLU A 145 -18.63 18.79 -30.71
CA GLU A 145 -18.77 19.15 -32.12
C GLU A 145 -19.60 18.11 -32.91
N ASN A 146 -20.25 17.18 -32.18
CA ASN A 146 -21.08 16.10 -32.76
C ASN A 146 -20.31 15.13 -33.65
N LYS A 147 -19.02 14.91 -33.36
CA LYS A 147 -18.16 13.94 -34.05
C LYS A 147 -17.98 12.69 -33.20
N ARG A 148 -17.82 11.54 -33.85
CA ARG A 148 -17.47 10.28 -33.22
C ARG A 148 -15.95 10.23 -33.04
N VAL A 149 -15.50 10.07 -31.80
CA VAL A 149 -14.09 10.06 -31.42
C VAL A 149 -13.83 8.98 -30.37
N ASN A 150 -12.56 8.53 -30.29
CA ASN A 150 -12.15 7.57 -29.27
C ASN A 150 -11.65 8.29 -28.02
N PRO A 151 -12.00 7.84 -26.82
CA PRO A 151 -11.47 8.36 -25.56
C PRO A 151 -10.08 7.82 -25.25
N PHE A 152 -9.42 8.44 -24.27
CA PHE A 152 -8.09 8.10 -23.79
C PHE A 152 -8.18 7.41 -22.43
N GLN A 153 -7.33 6.40 -22.22
CA GLN A 153 -7.44 5.54 -21.04
C GLN A 153 -6.16 5.49 -20.21
N THR A 154 -6.34 5.26 -18.92
CA THR A 154 -5.27 4.99 -17.97
C THR A 154 -5.60 3.77 -17.12
N SER A 155 -4.56 3.12 -16.59
CA SER A 155 -4.70 2.24 -15.44
C SER A 155 -3.53 2.45 -14.47
N TRP A 156 -3.76 2.17 -13.21
CA TRP A 156 -2.75 2.30 -12.18
C TRP A 156 -3.03 1.33 -11.04
N GLY A 157 -1.97 0.88 -10.37
CA GLY A 157 -2.13 -0.15 -9.34
C GLY A 157 -0.96 -0.28 -8.40
N THR A 158 -1.29 -0.74 -7.19
CA THR A 158 -0.34 -1.18 -6.17
C THR A 158 -0.90 -2.41 -5.47
N THR A 159 -0.02 -3.26 -4.94
CA THR A 159 -0.38 -4.57 -4.43
C THR A 159 0.10 -4.78 -3.00
N THR A 160 -0.28 -5.91 -2.40
CA THR A 160 0.27 -6.40 -1.13
C THR A 160 1.79 -6.63 -1.15
N ARG A 161 2.45 -6.48 -2.32
CA ARG A 161 3.92 -6.39 -2.40
C ARG A 161 4.50 -5.30 -1.50
N LEU A 162 3.74 -4.22 -1.24
CA LEU A 162 4.17 -3.17 -0.31
C LEU A 162 4.43 -3.68 1.10
N ILE A 163 3.75 -4.73 1.55
CA ILE A 163 4.04 -5.39 2.83
C ILE A 163 5.46 -5.96 2.80
N GLY A 164 5.81 -6.70 1.74
CA GLY A 164 7.16 -7.20 1.54
C GLY A 164 8.20 -6.07 1.43
N ALA A 165 7.84 -4.98 0.75
CA ALA A 165 8.72 -3.82 0.62
C ALA A 165 9.03 -3.18 1.99
N VAL A 166 8.02 -3.00 2.85
CA VAL A 166 8.20 -2.48 4.23
C VAL A 166 9.11 -3.41 5.04
N ILE A 167 8.88 -4.73 4.97
CA ILE A 167 9.72 -5.72 5.67
C ILE A 167 11.17 -5.62 5.19
N MET A 168 11.40 -5.55 3.89
CA MET A 168 12.75 -5.52 3.31
C MET A 168 13.45 -4.17 3.48
N THR A 169 12.70 -3.07 3.60
CA THR A 169 13.26 -1.73 3.79
C THR A 169 13.64 -1.48 5.26
N HIS A 170 12.82 -1.92 6.20
CA HIS A 170 12.92 -1.53 7.60
C HIS A 170 13.33 -2.67 8.53
N GLY A 171 13.06 -3.92 8.16
CA GLY A 171 13.39 -5.08 8.99
C GLY A 171 14.89 -5.26 9.18
N ASP A 172 15.26 -5.84 10.32
CA ASP A 172 16.65 -6.17 10.68
C ASP A 172 16.77 -7.62 11.17
N ASN A 173 17.91 -7.96 11.77
CA ASN A 173 18.16 -9.31 12.28
C ASN A 173 17.33 -9.68 13.53
N ASN A 174 16.73 -8.69 14.21
CA ASN A 174 15.89 -8.90 15.39
C ASN A 174 14.42 -9.11 15.02
N GLY A 175 14.00 -8.63 13.86
CA GLY A 175 12.63 -8.81 13.36
C GLY A 175 12.13 -7.69 12.48
N LEU A 176 10.82 -7.46 12.54
CA LEU A 176 10.16 -6.36 11.85
C LEU A 176 10.50 -5.03 12.51
N VAL A 177 10.57 -3.99 11.68
CA VAL A 177 10.56 -2.59 12.13
C VAL A 177 9.44 -1.91 11.36
N LEU A 178 8.32 -1.64 12.02
CA LEU A 178 7.16 -1.07 11.34
C LEU A 178 7.14 0.46 11.49
N PRO A 179 6.94 1.20 10.39
CA PRO A 179 6.66 2.62 10.48
C PRO A 179 5.45 2.89 11.38
N PRO A 180 5.50 3.87 12.30
CA PRO A 180 4.41 4.11 13.24
C PRO A 180 3.05 4.35 12.57
N ALA A 181 3.02 4.97 11.38
CA ALA A 181 1.78 5.24 10.66
C ALA A 181 0.98 3.96 10.36
N VAL A 182 1.66 2.87 9.99
CA VAL A 182 1.03 1.58 9.59
C VAL A 182 1.12 0.50 10.67
N ALA A 183 1.86 0.71 11.75
CA ALA A 183 1.95 -0.25 12.84
C ALA A 183 0.59 -0.47 13.51
N PRO A 184 0.05 -1.71 13.59
CA PRO A 184 -1.21 -1.97 14.28
C PRO A 184 -1.17 -1.60 15.76
N VAL A 185 0.01 -1.76 16.39
CA VAL A 185 0.34 -1.32 17.74
C VAL A 185 1.54 -0.39 17.63
N GLN A 186 1.36 0.89 17.97
CA GLN A 186 2.42 1.91 17.92
C GLN A 186 3.28 1.90 19.17
N ALA A 187 2.66 1.60 20.30
CA ALA A 187 3.36 1.47 21.57
C ALA A 187 2.83 0.26 22.36
N VAL A 188 3.74 -0.51 22.95
CA VAL A 188 3.37 -1.54 23.91
C VAL A 188 3.89 -1.16 25.29
N ILE A 189 3.04 -1.25 26.30
CA ILE A 189 3.43 -1.08 27.70
C ILE A 189 3.66 -2.45 28.31
N VAL A 190 4.84 -2.66 28.85
CA VAL A 190 5.21 -3.89 29.55
C VAL A 190 5.50 -3.58 31.02
N PRO A 191 4.58 -3.99 31.91
CA PRO A 191 4.80 -3.88 33.35
C PRO A 191 5.95 -4.80 33.79
N VAL A 192 6.95 -4.25 34.45
CA VAL A 192 8.05 -5.01 35.04
C VAL A 192 7.73 -5.26 36.51
N ALA A 193 7.84 -6.51 36.95
CA ALA A 193 7.37 -6.92 38.29
C ALA A 193 5.89 -6.59 38.54
N GLN A 194 5.03 -6.94 37.60
CA GLN A 194 3.58 -6.62 37.61
C GLN A 194 2.83 -7.12 38.86
N HIS A 195 3.41 -8.07 39.61
CA HIS A 195 2.87 -8.59 40.88
C HIS A 195 3.05 -7.60 42.05
N LYS A 196 3.84 -6.54 41.88
CA LYS A 196 4.00 -5.50 42.89
C LYS A 196 2.82 -4.54 42.86
N GLU A 197 2.45 -4.08 44.05
CA GLU A 197 1.34 -3.14 44.26
C GLU A 197 1.53 -1.86 43.40
N GLY A 198 0.46 -1.41 42.76
CA GLY A 198 0.41 -0.17 41.99
C GLY A 198 1.00 -0.26 40.57
N VAL A 199 1.70 -1.35 40.19
CA VAL A 199 2.36 -1.43 38.87
C VAL A 199 1.36 -1.57 37.74
N LEU A 200 0.38 -2.48 37.85
CA LEU A 200 -0.64 -2.67 36.82
C LEU A 200 -1.56 -1.46 36.69
N GLU A 201 -1.94 -0.85 37.81
CA GLU A 201 -2.77 0.37 37.84
C GLU A 201 -2.10 1.52 37.10
N LYS A 202 -0.79 1.76 37.37
CA LYS A 202 -0.04 2.80 36.70
C LYS A 202 0.19 2.51 35.22
N ALA A 203 0.43 1.26 34.85
CA ALA A 203 0.53 0.85 33.46
C ALA A 203 -0.79 1.06 32.71
N ALA A 204 -1.94 0.75 33.34
CA ALA A 204 -3.25 0.99 32.77
C ALA A 204 -3.55 2.50 32.62
N GLU A 205 -3.22 3.30 33.63
CA GLU A 205 -3.34 4.77 33.56
C GLU A 205 -2.53 5.34 32.39
N LEU A 206 -1.30 4.88 32.22
CA LEU A 206 -0.42 5.31 31.10
C LEU A 206 -1.00 4.89 29.75
N LYS A 207 -1.49 3.65 29.63
CA LYS A 207 -2.20 3.18 28.44
C LYS A 207 -3.36 4.11 28.06
N ASP A 208 -4.21 4.46 29.05
CA ASP A 208 -5.37 5.31 28.80
C ASP A 208 -4.96 6.72 28.36
N ARG A 209 -3.91 7.27 28.93
CA ARG A 209 -3.35 8.58 28.54
C ARG A 209 -2.87 8.54 27.09
N LEU A 210 -2.08 7.52 26.69
CA LEU A 210 -1.59 7.38 25.33
C LEU A 210 -2.74 7.16 24.35
N ALA A 211 -3.73 6.33 24.70
CA ALA A 211 -4.90 6.09 23.86
C ALA A 211 -5.72 7.38 23.64
N LYS A 212 -5.93 8.20 24.69
CA LYS A 212 -6.58 9.51 24.57
C LYS A 212 -5.83 10.49 23.67
N SER A 213 -4.51 10.32 23.52
CA SER A 213 -3.69 11.08 22.58
C SER A 213 -3.70 10.51 21.15
N GLY A 214 -4.55 9.52 20.86
CA GLY A 214 -4.69 8.93 19.53
C GLY A 214 -3.65 7.85 19.18
N ILE A 215 -2.85 7.40 20.17
CA ILE A 215 -1.83 6.36 19.96
C ILE A 215 -2.49 4.97 20.06
N ARG A 216 -2.21 4.11 19.09
CA ARG A 216 -2.59 2.68 19.12
C ARG A 216 -1.69 1.94 20.10
N VAL A 217 -2.12 1.87 21.36
CA VAL A 217 -1.33 1.32 22.44
C VAL A 217 -1.90 0.00 22.95
N LYS A 218 -1.00 -0.93 23.30
CA LYS A 218 -1.33 -2.19 23.95
C LYS A 218 -0.66 -2.26 25.32
N LEU A 219 -1.37 -2.72 26.33
CA LEU A 219 -0.82 -3.16 27.60
C LEU A 219 -0.67 -4.68 27.56
N ASP A 220 0.52 -5.19 27.87
CA ASP A 220 0.75 -6.62 28.02
C ASP A 220 0.84 -6.99 29.51
N ASP A 221 -0.28 -7.34 30.06
CA ASP A 221 -0.46 -7.81 31.45
C ASP A 221 -0.47 -9.35 31.57
N SER A 222 -0.06 -10.06 30.51
CA SER A 222 0.07 -11.53 30.55
C SER A 222 1.12 -12.01 31.55
N ASP A 223 1.05 -13.30 31.92
CA ASP A 223 1.97 -13.91 32.87
C ASP A 223 3.36 -14.24 32.32
N ASN A 224 3.62 -13.91 31.04
CA ASN A 224 4.93 -14.10 30.46
C ASN A 224 5.99 -13.21 31.12
N SER A 225 7.23 -13.67 31.15
CA SER A 225 8.34 -12.88 31.68
C SER A 225 8.58 -11.59 30.87
N PRO A 226 9.06 -10.50 31.49
CA PRO A 226 9.36 -9.27 30.77
C PRO A 226 10.30 -9.48 29.57
N GLY A 227 11.34 -10.30 29.71
CA GLY A 227 12.28 -10.60 28.61
C GLY A 227 11.59 -11.30 27.42
N TRP A 228 10.65 -12.22 27.69
CA TRP A 228 9.85 -12.84 26.62
C TRP A 228 8.98 -11.81 25.92
N LYS A 229 8.30 -10.95 26.67
CA LYS A 229 7.46 -9.86 26.11
C LYS A 229 8.32 -8.93 25.26
N PHE A 230 9.51 -8.55 25.72
CA PHE A 230 10.41 -7.69 24.96
C PHE A 230 10.76 -8.29 23.59
N ALA A 231 11.27 -9.53 23.58
CA ALA A 231 11.62 -10.22 22.35
C ALA A 231 10.41 -10.39 21.41
N GLN A 232 9.22 -10.68 21.98
CA GLN A 232 7.99 -10.86 21.20
C GLN A 232 7.55 -9.58 20.46
N TYR A 233 7.63 -8.42 21.12
CA TYR A 233 7.24 -7.16 20.50
C TYR A 233 8.32 -6.58 19.58
N GLU A 234 9.58 -6.83 19.88
CA GLU A 234 10.70 -6.52 18.99
C GLU A 234 10.57 -7.31 17.67
N MET A 235 10.37 -8.63 17.75
CA MET A 235 10.14 -9.46 16.56
C MET A 235 8.92 -9.02 15.74
N LYS A 236 7.86 -8.51 16.39
CA LYS A 236 6.66 -7.98 15.73
C LYS A 236 6.82 -6.57 15.18
N GLY A 237 7.93 -5.91 15.43
CA GLY A 237 8.23 -4.57 14.95
C GLY A 237 7.38 -3.47 15.55
N VAL A 238 6.96 -3.61 16.82
CA VAL A 238 6.26 -2.54 17.53
C VAL A 238 7.21 -1.36 17.70
N PRO A 239 6.86 -0.15 17.19
CA PRO A 239 7.79 0.98 17.15
C PRO A 239 8.34 1.43 18.49
N VAL A 240 7.53 1.38 19.55
CA VAL A 240 7.92 1.82 20.88
C VAL A 240 7.51 0.80 21.93
N ARG A 241 8.46 0.38 22.73
CA ARG A 241 8.21 -0.36 23.97
C ARG A 241 8.36 0.57 25.17
N VAL A 242 7.35 0.59 26.03
CA VAL A 242 7.37 1.34 27.28
C VAL A 242 7.45 0.35 28.43
N GLU A 243 8.48 0.45 29.23
CA GLU A 243 8.72 -0.38 30.42
C GLU A 243 8.40 0.45 31.66
N ILE A 244 7.65 -0.12 32.59
CA ILE A 244 7.28 0.55 33.83
C ILE A 244 7.32 -0.46 34.98
N GLY A 245 8.11 -0.15 35.99
CA GLY A 245 8.28 -0.96 37.20
C GLY A 245 8.21 -0.11 38.48
N PRO A 246 8.36 -0.71 39.67
CA PRO A 246 8.24 0.00 40.96
C PRO A 246 9.16 1.23 41.06
N LYS A 247 10.43 1.10 40.67
CA LYS A 247 11.39 2.21 40.70
C LYS A 247 11.02 3.35 39.75
N ASP A 248 10.41 3.02 38.62
CA ASP A 248 9.98 4.03 37.65
C ASP A 248 8.78 4.82 38.21
N ILE A 249 7.87 4.14 38.88
CA ILE A 249 6.71 4.74 39.51
C ILE A 249 7.14 5.69 40.66
N GLU A 250 8.08 5.25 41.51
CA GLU A 250 8.66 6.07 42.58
C GLU A 250 9.26 7.39 42.06
N ASN A 251 9.91 7.31 40.90
CA ASN A 251 10.55 8.47 40.26
C ASN A 251 9.66 9.20 39.25
N ASN A 252 8.39 8.80 39.12
CA ASN A 252 7.42 9.35 38.17
C ASN A 252 7.96 9.37 36.71
N GLN A 253 8.55 8.25 36.27
CA GLN A 253 9.14 8.05 34.95
C GLN A 253 8.74 6.71 34.34
N CYS A 254 9.13 6.46 33.11
CA CYS A 254 9.12 5.16 32.43
C CYS A 254 10.34 5.06 31.53
N VAL A 255 10.70 3.85 31.11
CA VAL A 255 11.73 3.63 30.10
C VAL A 255 11.06 3.45 28.77
N MET A 256 11.51 4.16 27.74
CA MET A 256 11.09 3.96 26.36
C MET A 256 12.24 3.38 25.55
N VAL A 257 11.92 2.34 24.78
CA VAL A 257 12.84 1.63 23.89
C VAL A 257 12.27 1.66 22.48
N THR A 258 13.10 2.03 21.50
CA THR A 258 12.76 2.07 20.06
C THR A 258 13.61 1.05 19.33
#